data_d2ab35645a474e4820d7d53f0196cf47
#
_entry.id   d2ab35645a474e4820d7d53f0196cf47
#
_cell.length_a   1.000
_cell.length_b   1.000
_cell.length_c   1.000
_cell.angle_alpha   90.00
_cell.angle_beta   90.00
_cell.angle_gamma   90.00
#
_symmetry.space_group_name_H-M   'P 1'
#
loop_
_entity.id
_entity.type
_entity.pdbx_description
1 polymer ?
#
loop_
_entity_poly.entity_id
_entity_poly.type
_entity_poly.pdbx_seq_one_letter_code
_entity_poly.pdbx_strand_id
1 'polypeptide(L)'
;MHALQVVHGMEDGWREAFSRSSSLLRREGFTVSRERTGSRNGSARPPDILATHGARVVQAFVLVDADIDSGDTRRRIAAAVRRGETRVFVRWPLRWRMLSNVDRWGLRGVSVTTW
;
A
#
# COMPACT_ATOMS: atom_id res chain seq x y z
N MET A 1 0.40 3.27 -30.34
CA MET A 1 -0.26 4.36 -29.61
C MET A 1 -1.19 3.83 -28.55
N HIS A 2 -2.06 2.91 -28.87
CA HIS A 2 -3.00 2.39 -27.89
C HIS A 2 -2.33 1.63 -26.75
N ALA A 3 -1.25 0.91 -27.03
CA ALA A 3 -0.51 0.20 -25.99
C ALA A 3 0.12 1.16 -24.99
N LEU A 4 0.61 2.30 -25.48
CA LEU A 4 1.16 3.33 -24.60
C LEU A 4 0.10 3.96 -23.71
N GLN A 5 -1.10 4.15 -24.23
CA GLN A 5 -2.20 4.70 -23.46
C GLN A 5 -2.63 3.76 -22.35
N VAL A 6 -2.63 2.45 -22.61
CA VAL A 6 -2.97 1.46 -21.60
C VAL A 6 -1.93 1.48 -20.47
N VAL A 7 -0.65 1.51 -20.82
CA VAL A 7 0.43 1.60 -19.83
C VAL A 7 0.32 2.91 -19.04
N HIS A 8 0.06 4.01 -19.71
CA HIS A 8 -0.16 5.30 -19.07
C HIS A 8 -1.35 5.26 -18.11
N GLY A 9 -2.43 4.62 -18.52
CA GLY A 9 -3.61 4.49 -17.68
C GLY A 9 -3.33 3.75 -16.39
N MET A 10 -2.50 2.71 -16.44
CA MET A 10 -2.10 1.96 -15.25
C MET A 10 -1.23 2.80 -14.32
N GLU A 11 -0.26 3.53 -14.87
CA GLU A 11 0.57 4.43 -14.09
C GLU A 11 -0.26 5.54 -13.45
N ASP A 12 -1.15 6.12 -14.23
CA ASP A 12 -2.02 7.20 -13.75
C ASP A 12 -2.94 6.69 -12.64
N GLY A 13 -3.45 5.48 -12.77
CA GLY A 13 -4.27 4.85 -11.74
C GLY A 13 -3.52 4.70 -10.43
N TRP A 14 -2.28 4.24 -10.49
CA TRP A 14 -1.46 4.11 -9.28
C TRP A 14 -1.11 5.48 -8.69
N ARG A 15 -0.78 6.44 -9.54
CA ARG A 15 -0.47 7.80 -9.08
C ARG A 15 -1.65 8.44 -8.39
N GLU A 16 -2.84 8.27 -8.94
CA GLU A 16 -4.05 8.78 -8.31
C GLU A 16 -4.28 8.11 -6.96
N ALA A 17 -4.15 6.81 -6.90
CA ALA A 17 -4.29 6.05 -5.67
C ALA A 17 -3.27 6.52 -4.62
N PHE A 18 -2.02 6.70 -5.03
CA PHE A 18 -0.96 7.20 -4.17
C PHE A 18 -1.30 8.60 -3.63
N SER A 19 -1.73 9.49 -4.52
CA SER A 19 -2.09 10.86 -4.16
C SER A 19 -3.25 10.89 -3.17
N ARG A 20 -4.29 10.11 -3.42
CA ARG A 20 -5.45 10.05 -2.52
C ARG A 20 -5.10 9.45 -1.17
N SER A 21 -4.32 8.39 -1.17
CA SER A 21 -3.88 7.74 0.07
C SER A 21 -3.01 8.68 0.90
N SER A 22 -2.10 9.38 0.25
CA SER A 22 -1.25 10.38 0.92
C SER A 22 -2.10 11.50 1.54
N SER A 23 -3.11 11.98 0.83
CA SER A 23 -4.01 13.01 1.32
C SER A 23 -4.78 12.56 2.55
N LEU A 24 -5.24 11.31 2.56
CA LEU A 24 -5.94 10.76 3.71
C LEU A 24 -5.02 10.71 4.93
N LEU A 25 -3.80 10.28 4.75
CA LEU A 25 -2.82 10.22 5.83
C LEU A 25 -2.51 11.63 6.37
N ARG A 26 -2.35 12.60 5.49
CA ARG A 26 -2.09 13.98 5.91
C ARG A 26 -3.26 14.56 6.68
N ARG A 27 -4.49 14.21 6.32
CA ARG A 27 -5.68 14.63 7.07
C ARG A 27 -5.71 14.08 8.48
N GLU A 28 -5.12 12.91 8.68
CA GLU A 28 -4.99 12.31 10.02
C GLU A 28 -3.83 12.90 10.80
N GLY A 29 -3.08 13.82 10.21
CA GLY A 29 -1.97 14.48 10.89
C GLY A 29 -0.61 13.89 10.59
N PHE A 30 -0.52 12.92 9.69
CA PHE A 30 0.76 12.32 9.36
C PHE A 30 1.57 13.16 8.40
N THR A 31 2.88 13.13 8.59
CA THR A 31 3.84 13.55 7.58
C THR A 31 4.10 12.36 6.69
N VAL A 32 4.02 12.56 5.40
CA VAL A 32 4.11 11.47 4.42
C VAL A 32 5.43 11.58 3.68
N SER A 33 6.15 10.46 3.62
CA SER A 33 7.35 10.35 2.80
C SER A 33 7.24 9.12 1.91
N ARG A 34 7.70 9.27 0.68
CA ARG A 34 7.73 8.17 -0.27
C ARG A 34 9.03 7.40 -0.06
N GLU A 35 8.90 6.11 0.13
CA GLU A 35 10.07 5.24 0.26
C GLU A 35 10.62 4.96 -1.12
N ARG A 36 11.81 5.46 -1.39
CA ARG A 36 12.44 5.30 -2.70
C ARG A 36 13.51 4.24 -2.76
N THR A 37 14.16 4.05 -1.65
CA THR A 37 15.30 3.13 -1.63
C THR A 37 14.79 1.74 -1.39
N GLY A 38 14.42 1.08 -2.44
CA GLY A 38 14.10 -0.32 -2.34
C GLY A 38 15.33 -1.09 -1.95
N SER A 39 15.17 -1.96 -0.98
CA SER A 39 16.18 -2.96 -0.73
C SER A 39 16.24 -3.86 -1.95
N ARG A 40 17.42 -4.00 -2.50
CA ARG A 40 17.61 -4.84 -3.67
C ARG A 40 18.20 -6.19 -3.34
N ASN A 41 18.18 -6.54 -2.10
CA ASN A 41 18.86 -7.72 -1.62
C ASN A 41 17.95 -8.92 -1.49
N GLY A 42 17.00 -9.08 -2.39
CA GLY A 42 16.09 -10.22 -2.37
C GLY A 42 15.02 -10.17 -1.30
N SER A 43 15.03 -9.16 -0.45
CA SER A 43 13.95 -8.96 0.51
C SER A 43 12.74 -8.35 -0.18
N ALA A 44 11.61 -8.40 0.46
CA ALA A 44 10.42 -7.75 -0.02
C ALA A 44 10.67 -6.25 -0.19
N ARG A 45 10.10 -5.67 -1.25
CA ARG A 45 10.21 -4.24 -1.49
C ARG A 45 9.61 -3.46 -0.31
N PRO A 46 10.16 -2.27 -0.01
CA PRO A 46 9.65 -1.45 1.09
C PRO A 46 8.22 -0.99 0.84
N PRO A 47 7.53 -0.51 1.86
CA PRO A 47 6.22 0.08 1.69
C PRO A 47 6.26 1.28 0.74
N ASP A 48 5.12 1.60 0.15
CA ASP A 48 5.02 2.73 -0.78
C ASP A 48 5.13 4.07 -0.05
N ILE A 49 4.64 4.12 1.18
CA ILE A 49 4.62 5.34 1.98
C ILE A 49 5.08 5.01 3.39
N LEU A 50 5.89 5.90 3.96
CA LEU A 50 6.10 5.96 5.39
C LEU A 50 5.40 7.20 5.91
N ALA A 51 4.49 7.01 6.84
CA ALA A 51 3.74 8.09 7.46
C ALA A 51 4.15 8.20 8.93
N THR A 52 4.47 9.40 9.35
CA THR A 52 4.94 9.63 10.72
C THR A 52 4.13 10.72 11.41
N HIS A 53 3.90 10.52 12.69
CA HIS A 53 3.25 11.53 13.53
C HIS A 53 3.79 11.36 14.94
N GLY A 54 4.70 12.24 15.34
CA GLY A 54 5.44 12.06 16.58
C GLY A 54 6.26 10.78 16.53
N ALA A 55 6.10 9.93 17.53
CA ALA A 55 6.78 8.64 17.59
C ALA A 55 6.07 7.54 16.80
N ARG A 56 4.88 7.81 16.29
CA ARG A 56 4.10 6.82 15.55
C ARG A 56 4.57 6.74 14.10
N VAL A 57 4.81 5.54 13.64
CA VAL A 57 5.19 5.27 12.25
C VAL A 57 4.22 4.26 11.67
N VAL A 58 3.68 4.59 10.51
CA VAL A 58 2.77 3.71 9.77
C VAL A 58 3.40 3.40 8.42
N GLN A 59 3.48 2.11 8.11
CA GLN A 59 3.93 1.63 6.82
C GLN A 59 2.70 1.44 5.94
N ALA A 60 2.62 2.13 4.82
CA ALA A 60 1.44 2.08 3.98
C ALA A 60 1.75 1.51 2.61
N PHE A 61 0.87 0.63 2.16
CA PHE A 61 0.90 0.05 0.83
C PHE A 61 -0.29 0.55 0.04
N VAL A 62 -0.02 1.05 -1.16
CA VAL A 62 -1.06 1.54 -2.06
C VAL A 62 -1.22 0.51 -3.16
N LEU A 63 -2.34 -0.17 -3.18
CA LEU A 63 -2.55 -1.29 -4.08
C LEU A 63 -3.54 -0.93 -5.18
N VAL A 64 -3.20 -1.33 -6.38
CA VAL A 64 -4.13 -1.34 -7.50
C VAL A 64 -4.74 -2.73 -7.63
N ASP A 65 -5.80 -2.85 -8.44
CA ASP A 65 -6.60 -4.07 -8.53
C ASP A 65 -5.76 -5.34 -8.77
N ALA A 66 -4.76 -5.23 -9.62
CA ALA A 66 -3.93 -6.38 -9.99
C ALA A 66 -3.06 -6.89 -8.83
N ASP A 67 -2.80 -6.06 -7.83
CA ASP A 67 -1.87 -6.40 -6.75
C ASP A 67 -2.54 -7.05 -5.55
N ILE A 68 -3.85 -6.97 -5.46
CA ILE A 68 -4.57 -7.36 -4.25
C ILE A 68 -4.36 -8.84 -3.88
N ASP A 69 -4.35 -9.71 -4.88
CA ASP A 69 -4.23 -11.15 -4.65
C ASP A 69 -2.81 -11.67 -4.88
N SER A 70 -1.87 -10.79 -5.17
CA SER A 70 -0.54 -11.23 -5.56
C SER A 70 0.26 -11.78 -4.39
N GLY A 71 1.05 -12.82 -4.66
CA GLY A 71 1.95 -13.38 -3.65
C GLY A 71 3.03 -12.39 -3.22
N ASP A 72 3.45 -11.52 -4.13
CA ASP A 72 4.42 -10.47 -3.81
C ASP A 72 3.83 -9.49 -2.80
N THR A 73 2.59 -9.06 -3.00
CA THR A 73 1.89 -8.20 -2.07
C THR A 73 1.79 -8.84 -0.69
N ARG A 74 1.42 -10.11 -0.63
CA ARG A 74 1.35 -10.85 0.62
C ARG A 74 2.69 -10.83 1.36
N ARG A 75 3.78 -11.09 0.64
CA ARG A 75 5.12 -11.11 1.23
C ARG A 75 5.53 -9.74 1.74
N ARG A 76 5.23 -8.69 0.98
CA ARG A 76 5.57 -7.32 1.35
C ARG A 76 4.85 -6.91 2.63
N ILE A 77 3.57 -7.18 2.70
CA ILE A 77 2.75 -6.84 3.86
C ILE A 77 3.20 -7.65 5.07
N ALA A 78 3.45 -8.94 4.90
CA ALA A 78 3.91 -9.79 5.98
C ALA A 78 5.23 -9.30 6.57
N ALA A 79 6.14 -8.87 5.72
CA ALA A 79 7.42 -8.31 6.18
C ALA A 79 7.22 -7.01 6.96
N ALA A 80 6.32 -6.14 6.49
CA ALA A 80 6.05 -4.87 7.14
C ALA A 80 5.39 -5.05 8.51
N VAL A 81 4.47 -5.98 8.62
CA VAL A 81 3.76 -6.26 9.89
C VAL A 81 4.75 -6.63 11.00
N ARG A 82 5.82 -7.31 10.65
CA ARG A 82 6.86 -7.66 11.63
C ARG A 82 7.62 -6.45 12.17
N ARG A 83 7.62 -5.36 11.40
CA ARG A 83 8.32 -4.13 11.78
C ARG A 83 7.43 -3.18 12.56
N GLY A 84 6.14 -3.22 12.35
CA GLY A 84 5.24 -2.31 13.03
C GLY A 84 3.90 -2.14 12.36
N GLU A 85 3.25 -1.05 12.70
CA GLU A 85 1.91 -0.75 12.21
C GLU A 85 1.88 -0.66 10.69
N THR A 86 0.93 -1.34 10.08
CA THR A 86 0.83 -1.46 8.62
C THR A 86 -0.58 -1.13 8.18
N ARG A 87 -0.69 -0.35 7.13
CA ARG A 87 -1.97 0.05 6.54
C ARG A 87 -1.94 -0.21 5.04
N VAL A 88 -3.06 -0.70 4.53
CA VAL A 88 -3.21 -0.99 3.10
C VAL A 88 -4.34 -0.13 2.55
N PHE A 89 -4.07 0.56 1.45
CA PHE A 89 -5.06 1.38 0.77
C PHE A 89 -5.50 0.69 -0.52
N VAL A 90 -6.81 0.52 -0.67
CA VAL A 90 -7.41 -0.11 -1.86
C VAL A 90 -8.61 0.72 -2.31
N ARG A 91 -9.03 0.54 -3.57
CA ARG A 91 -10.25 1.15 -4.05
C ARG A 91 -11.45 0.62 -3.26
N TRP A 92 -12.43 1.47 -3.06
CA TRP A 92 -13.62 1.15 -2.30
C TRP A 92 -14.25 -0.22 -2.65
N PRO A 93 -14.47 -0.57 -3.92
CA PRO A 93 -15.12 -1.84 -4.23
C PRO A 93 -14.32 -3.08 -3.82
N LEU A 94 -13.03 -2.91 -3.55
CA LEU A 94 -12.14 -4.04 -3.24
C LEU A 94 -11.88 -4.20 -1.75
N ARG A 95 -12.51 -3.37 -0.93
CA ARG A 95 -12.27 -3.39 0.51
C ARG A 95 -12.51 -4.76 1.14
N TRP A 96 -13.65 -5.35 0.85
CA TRP A 96 -13.99 -6.64 1.44
C TRP A 96 -13.07 -7.77 0.98
N ARG A 97 -12.70 -7.72 -0.30
CA ARG A 97 -11.77 -8.70 -0.84
C ARG A 97 -10.42 -8.59 -0.16
N MET A 98 -9.93 -7.37 0.07
CA MET A 98 -8.67 -7.18 0.76
C MET A 98 -8.73 -7.61 2.22
N LEU A 99 -9.81 -7.30 2.92
CA LEU A 99 -10.01 -7.76 4.29
C LEU A 99 -10.01 -9.28 4.36
N SER A 100 -10.68 -9.94 3.42
CA SER A 100 -10.69 -11.39 3.32
C SER A 100 -9.29 -11.95 3.09
N ASN A 101 -8.50 -11.32 2.24
CA ASN A 101 -7.13 -11.74 1.98
C ASN A 101 -6.26 -11.62 3.23
N VAL A 102 -6.33 -10.50 3.93
CA VAL A 102 -5.57 -10.28 5.16
C VAL A 102 -5.90 -11.36 6.19
N ASP A 103 -7.17 -11.67 6.34
CA ASP A 103 -7.63 -12.70 7.26
C ASP A 103 -7.12 -14.08 6.85
N ARG A 104 -7.28 -14.43 5.59
CA ARG A 104 -6.84 -15.71 5.05
C ARG A 104 -5.32 -15.88 5.13
N TRP A 105 -4.57 -14.81 4.99
CA TRP A 105 -3.11 -14.84 5.11
C TRP A 105 -2.64 -14.90 6.55
N GLY A 106 -3.55 -14.77 7.49
CA GLY A 106 -3.21 -14.81 8.92
C GLY A 106 -2.43 -13.61 9.41
N LEU A 107 -2.56 -12.48 8.74
CA LEU A 107 -1.82 -11.27 9.11
C LEU A 107 -2.62 -10.43 10.11
N ARG A 108 -1.97 -10.07 11.21
CA ARG A 108 -2.56 -9.23 12.24
C ARG A 108 -1.85 -7.88 12.23
N GLY A 109 -2.54 -6.84 12.68
CA GLY A 109 -1.96 -5.51 12.72
C GLY A 109 -1.99 -4.79 11.39
N VAL A 110 -2.82 -5.26 10.46
CA VAL A 110 -3.03 -4.61 9.17
C VAL A 110 -4.39 -3.98 9.16
N SER A 111 -4.46 -2.69 8.88
CA SER A 111 -5.73 -2.01 8.65
C SER A 111 -5.91 -1.76 7.16
N VAL A 112 -7.14 -1.86 6.69
CA VAL A 112 -7.50 -1.64 5.29
C VAL A 112 -8.31 -0.36 5.20
N THR A 113 -7.83 0.58 4.42
CA THR A 113 -8.47 1.87 4.20
C THR A 113 -8.78 2.01 2.72
N THR A 114 -9.85 2.71 2.39
CA THR A 114 -10.24 2.94 1.00
C THR A 114 -10.01 4.39 0.61
N TRP A 115 -9.67 4.55 -0.64
CA TRP A 115 -9.64 5.90 -1.22
C TRP A 115 -10.81 6.11 -2.16
#